data_7eb860f161e4993c5736b55119ffb47f
#
_entry.id   7eb860f161e4993c5736b55119ffb47f
#
_cell.length_a   1.000
_cell.length_b   1.000
_cell.length_c   1.000
_cell.angle_alpha   90.00
_cell.angle_beta   90.00
_cell.angle_gamma   90.00
#
_symmetry.space_group_name_H-M   'P 1'
#
loop_
_entity.id
_entity.type
_entity.pdbx_description
1 polymer ?
#
loop_
_entity_poly.entity_id
_entity_poly.type
_entity_poly.pdbx_seq_one_letter_code
_entity_poly.pdbx_strand_id
1 'polypeptide(L)'
;KYSGAEVREWKNCELLLGLVNAHSHLELSGLRNRIGFTGGFVDWVGQVVAGRSGSESELAEIIRQACRESLAGGVTTVGDISCQHTSWRYLKKEKIRKTCFAEVFGLTGDLGGAKAYLEKCVAATKTDDRLRLGISPHAPYSAGAKLYTLAAEMAGENCLRLTTHLAENREEMEFIRYGTGPWREY
;
A
#
# COMPACT_ATOMS: atom_id res chain seq x y z
N LYS A 1 -24.00 -31.98 11.90
CA LYS A 1 -24.07 -32.79 10.68
C LYS A 1 -24.76 -31.94 9.61
N TYR A 2 -24.12 -31.71 8.50
CA TYR A 2 -24.63 -30.93 7.38
C TYR A 2 -25.27 -31.90 6.38
N SER A 3 -26.55 -32.26 6.60
CA SER A 3 -27.27 -33.13 5.66
C SER A 3 -27.49 -32.38 4.35
N GLY A 4 -27.10 -32.96 3.23
CA GLY A 4 -27.24 -32.35 1.90
C GLY A 4 -26.05 -31.51 1.43
N ALA A 5 -24.95 -31.46 2.20
CA ALA A 5 -23.73 -30.80 1.74
C ALA A 5 -23.00 -31.65 0.68
N GLU A 6 -22.49 -30.98 -0.35
CA GLU A 6 -21.56 -31.61 -1.32
C GLU A 6 -20.25 -31.91 -0.62
N VAL A 7 -19.80 -33.14 -0.66
CA VAL A 7 -18.52 -33.59 -0.12
C VAL A 7 -17.50 -33.64 -1.23
N ARG A 8 -16.37 -32.92 -1.07
CA ARG A 8 -15.23 -33.00 -1.98
C ARG A 8 -14.03 -33.55 -1.21
N GLU A 9 -13.45 -34.60 -1.71
CA GLU A 9 -12.25 -35.21 -1.15
C GLU A 9 -11.03 -34.88 -2.00
N TRP A 10 -9.99 -34.40 -1.34
CA TRP A 10 -8.66 -34.21 -1.94
C TRP A 10 -7.67 -35.13 -1.24
N LYS A 11 -7.06 -36.04 -2.01
CA LYS A 11 -6.01 -36.93 -1.50
C LYS A 11 -4.67 -36.19 -1.49
N ASN A 12 -3.88 -36.44 -0.44
CA ASN A 12 -2.52 -35.87 -0.28
C ASN A 12 -2.50 -34.33 -0.33
N CYS A 13 -3.51 -33.66 0.20
CA CYS A 13 -3.64 -32.22 0.26
C CYS A 13 -3.86 -31.77 1.71
N GLU A 14 -3.39 -30.57 2.02
CA GLU A 14 -3.69 -29.87 3.27
C GLU A 14 -4.56 -28.65 2.96
N LEU A 15 -5.56 -28.41 3.79
CA LEU A 15 -6.41 -27.23 3.70
C LEU A 15 -5.88 -26.15 4.63
N LEU A 16 -5.42 -25.05 4.07
CA LEU A 16 -4.93 -23.90 4.81
C LEU A 16 -5.89 -22.72 4.69
N LEU A 17 -5.83 -21.83 5.65
CA LEU A 17 -6.46 -20.50 5.50
C LEU A 17 -5.75 -19.73 4.38
N GLY A 18 -6.50 -18.88 3.68
CA GLY A 18 -5.92 -18.00 2.67
C GLY A 18 -4.87 -17.08 3.27
N LEU A 19 -3.77 -16.88 2.56
CA LEU A 19 -2.65 -16.05 2.99
C LEU A 19 -3.05 -14.58 3.04
N VAL A 20 -2.36 -13.84 3.92
CA VAL A 20 -2.47 -12.38 4.04
C VAL A 20 -1.16 -11.75 3.60
N ASN A 21 -1.18 -10.94 2.55
CA ASN A 21 -0.10 -10.03 2.21
C ASN A 21 -0.40 -8.66 2.88
N ALA A 22 0.22 -8.40 4.01
CA ALA A 22 -0.07 -7.21 4.80
C ALA A 22 0.48 -5.91 4.20
N HIS A 23 1.42 -5.99 3.24
CA HIS A 23 2.05 -4.84 2.62
C HIS A 23 2.33 -5.10 1.14
N SER A 24 1.72 -4.32 0.28
CA SER A 24 1.93 -4.35 -1.16
C SER A 24 1.64 -2.99 -1.79
N HIS A 25 2.18 -2.79 -2.99
CA HIS A 25 1.89 -1.66 -3.85
C HIS A 25 1.36 -2.23 -5.18
N LEU A 26 0.08 -2.54 -5.23
CA LEU A 26 -0.51 -3.21 -6.39
C LEU A 26 -0.38 -2.37 -7.67
N GLU A 27 -0.43 -1.05 -7.54
CA GLU A 27 -0.23 -0.11 -8.65
C GLU A 27 1.17 -0.18 -9.28
N LEU A 28 2.18 -0.63 -8.52
CA LEU A 28 3.55 -0.77 -8.99
C LEU A 28 3.84 -2.11 -9.66
N SER A 29 2.89 -3.03 -9.69
CA SER A 29 3.07 -4.35 -10.32
C SER A 29 3.39 -4.26 -11.82
N GLY A 30 2.99 -3.18 -12.48
CA GLY A 30 3.35 -2.89 -13.87
C GLY A 30 4.83 -2.59 -14.11
N LEU A 31 5.59 -2.33 -13.04
CA LEU A 31 7.04 -2.08 -13.12
C LEU A 31 7.88 -3.36 -13.04
N ARG A 32 7.26 -4.51 -12.82
CA ARG A 32 7.97 -5.80 -12.77
C ARG A 32 8.79 -6.02 -14.03
N ASN A 33 10.10 -6.30 -13.85
CA ASN A 33 11.08 -6.49 -14.93
C ASN A 33 11.32 -5.25 -15.81
N ARG A 34 10.81 -4.07 -15.45
CA ARG A 34 11.03 -2.81 -16.17
C ARG A 34 12.03 -1.90 -15.49
N ILE A 35 12.18 -2.06 -14.20
CA ILE A 35 13.17 -1.34 -13.39
C ILE A 35 14.10 -2.35 -12.72
N GLY A 36 15.35 -1.95 -12.47
CA GLY A 36 16.37 -2.78 -11.84
C GLY A 36 16.99 -2.07 -10.65
N PHE A 37 17.51 -2.85 -9.70
CA PHE A 37 18.26 -2.32 -8.59
C PHE A 37 19.74 -2.17 -9.01
N THR A 38 20.06 -1.03 -9.68
CA THR A 38 21.38 -0.76 -10.26
C THR A 38 22.01 0.48 -9.62
N GLY A 39 22.18 0.51 -8.35
CA GLY A 39 22.66 1.69 -7.62
C GLY A 39 22.28 1.59 -6.17
N GLY A 40 22.00 2.72 -5.54
CA GLY A 40 21.41 2.76 -4.21
C GLY A 40 19.89 2.64 -4.20
N PHE A 41 19.33 2.60 -3.02
CA PHE A 41 17.87 2.57 -2.86
C PHE A 41 17.20 3.87 -3.36
N VAL A 42 17.86 5.02 -3.17
CA VAL A 42 17.41 6.33 -3.66
C VAL A 42 17.27 6.32 -5.19
N ASP A 43 18.24 5.77 -5.90
CA ASP A 43 18.19 5.64 -7.37
C ASP A 43 17.04 4.75 -7.81
N TRP A 44 16.82 3.65 -7.08
CA TRP A 44 15.69 2.75 -7.35
C TRP A 44 14.35 3.46 -7.13
N VAL A 45 14.19 4.24 -6.05
CA VAL A 45 12.99 5.05 -5.81
C VAL A 45 12.75 6.04 -6.95
N GLY A 46 13.81 6.69 -7.46
CA GLY A 46 13.74 7.55 -8.64
C GLY A 46 13.18 6.83 -9.87
N GLN A 47 13.62 5.59 -10.14
CA GLN A 47 13.10 4.77 -11.21
C GLN A 47 11.62 4.39 -11.00
N VAL A 48 11.23 4.07 -9.76
CA VAL A 48 9.82 3.79 -9.41
C VAL A 48 8.94 5.00 -9.71
N VAL A 49 9.36 6.19 -9.27
CA VAL A 49 8.61 7.44 -9.49
C VAL A 49 8.48 7.74 -10.99
N ALA A 50 9.58 7.63 -11.74
CA ALA A 50 9.60 7.87 -13.18
C ALA A 50 8.80 6.83 -13.99
N GLY A 51 8.74 5.59 -13.51
CA GLY A 51 8.10 4.48 -14.20
C GLY A 51 6.61 4.30 -13.92
N ARG A 52 6.00 5.11 -13.05
CA ARG A 52 4.57 5.02 -12.73
C ARG A 52 3.71 5.17 -13.99
N SER A 53 2.67 4.37 -14.11
CA SER A 53 1.77 4.38 -15.27
C SER A 53 1.10 5.75 -15.45
N GLY A 54 0.97 6.18 -16.72
CA GLY A 54 0.40 7.46 -17.08
C GLY A 54 -1.11 7.45 -17.34
N SER A 55 -1.75 6.30 -17.59
CA SER A 55 -3.17 6.24 -17.95
C SER A 55 -4.03 5.49 -16.91
N GLU A 56 -5.27 5.96 -16.72
CA GLU A 56 -6.22 5.30 -15.82
C GLU A 56 -6.57 3.87 -16.26
N SER A 57 -6.62 3.61 -17.57
CA SER A 57 -6.92 2.28 -18.12
C SER A 57 -5.80 1.29 -17.87
N GLU A 58 -4.55 1.71 -18.02
CA GLU A 58 -3.38 0.88 -17.71
C GLU A 58 -3.32 0.56 -16.22
N LEU A 59 -3.52 1.55 -15.36
CA LEU A 59 -3.52 1.37 -13.92
C LEU A 59 -4.62 0.40 -13.48
N ALA A 60 -5.81 0.51 -14.06
CA ALA A 60 -6.92 -0.42 -13.78
C ALA A 60 -6.55 -1.87 -14.12
N GLU A 61 -5.89 -2.09 -15.27
CA GLU A 61 -5.48 -3.44 -15.69
C GLU A 61 -4.35 -3.98 -14.82
N ILE A 62 -3.35 -3.14 -14.50
CA ILE A 62 -2.24 -3.50 -13.60
C ILE A 62 -2.79 -3.99 -12.26
N ILE A 63 -3.68 -3.22 -11.64
CA ILE A 63 -4.26 -3.57 -10.33
C ILE A 63 -5.10 -4.84 -10.42
N ARG A 64 -5.91 -4.99 -11.47
CA ARG A 64 -6.70 -6.20 -11.72
C ARG A 64 -5.82 -7.43 -11.84
N GLN A 65 -4.75 -7.33 -12.63
CA GLN A 65 -3.82 -8.43 -12.83
C GLN A 65 -3.09 -8.80 -11.53
N ALA A 66 -2.62 -7.80 -10.77
CA ALA A 66 -1.98 -8.00 -9.47
C ALA A 66 -2.90 -8.70 -8.45
N CYS A 67 -4.19 -8.34 -8.43
CA CYS A 67 -5.19 -9.03 -7.61
C CYS A 67 -5.40 -10.50 -8.03
N ARG A 68 -5.44 -10.78 -9.35
CA ARG A 68 -5.56 -12.15 -9.87
C ARG A 68 -4.35 -13.00 -9.51
N GLU A 69 -3.15 -12.47 -9.69
CA GLU A 69 -1.91 -13.15 -9.33
C GLU A 69 -1.83 -13.43 -7.83
N SER A 70 -2.23 -12.46 -7.00
CA SER A 70 -2.32 -12.66 -5.55
C SER A 70 -3.25 -13.81 -5.19
N LEU A 71 -4.46 -13.82 -5.76
CA LEU A 71 -5.43 -14.91 -5.54
C LEU A 71 -4.92 -16.26 -6.05
N ALA A 72 -4.28 -16.28 -7.22
CA ALA A 72 -3.68 -17.50 -7.78
C ALA A 72 -2.55 -18.03 -6.90
N GLY A 73 -1.81 -17.16 -6.22
CA GLY A 73 -0.79 -17.52 -5.23
C GLY A 73 -1.35 -17.86 -3.84
N GLY A 74 -2.68 -17.91 -3.67
CA GLY A 74 -3.31 -18.25 -2.38
C GLY A 74 -3.49 -17.06 -1.43
N VAL A 75 -3.13 -15.84 -1.83
CA VAL A 75 -3.35 -14.63 -1.04
C VAL A 75 -4.80 -14.19 -1.17
N THR A 76 -5.52 -14.16 -0.08
CA THR A 76 -6.96 -13.80 -0.04
C THR A 76 -7.22 -12.42 0.55
N THR A 77 -6.20 -11.82 1.19
CA THR A 77 -6.28 -10.49 1.80
C THR A 77 -4.99 -9.73 1.53
N VAL A 78 -5.10 -8.46 1.13
CA VAL A 78 -3.96 -7.57 0.88
C VAL A 78 -4.07 -6.26 1.64
N GLY A 79 -2.94 -5.75 2.12
CA GLY A 79 -2.73 -4.36 2.48
C GLY A 79 -2.09 -3.65 1.30
N ASP A 80 -2.81 -2.76 0.65
CA ASP A 80 -2.34 -2.02 -0.52
C ASP A 80 -2.00 -0.58 -0.14
N ILE A 81 -0.74 -0.22 -0.28
CA ILE A 81 -0.26 1.15 -0.06
C ILE A 81 -0.44 1.91 -1.37
N SER A 82 -1.37 2.86 -1.36
CA SER A 82 -1.80 3.57 -2.57
C SER A 82 -1.32 5.01 -2.57
N CYS A 83 -0.39 5.32 -3.43
CA CYS A 83 0.04 6.69 -3.65
C CYS A 83 -1.11 7.52 -4.23
N GLN A 84 -1.33 8.72 -3.66
CA GLN A 84 -2.46 9.58 -4.01
C GLN A 84 -3.84 8.89 -3.92
N HIS A 85 -3.92 7.77 -3.20
CA HIS A 85 -5.15 6.99 -3.01
C HIS A 85 -5.87 6.65 -4.33
N THR A 86 -5.09 6.33 -5.36
CA THR A 86 -5.66 6.08 -6.71
C THR A 86 -6.21 4.68 -6.87
N SER A 87 -5.59 3.68 -6.24
CA SER A 87 -5.93 2.27 -6.45
C SER A 87 -7.30 1.86 -5.92
N TRP A 88 -7.85 2.54 -4.89
CA TRP A 88 -9.11 2.16 -4.25
C TRP A 88 -10.29 2.06 -5.23
N ARG A 89 -10.34 2.93 -6.24
CA ARG A 89 -11.41 2.95 -7.26
C ARG A 89 -11.49 1.64 -8.03
N TYR A 90 -10.32 1.05 -8.33
CA TYR A 90 -10.19 -0.19 -9.06
C TYR A 90 -10.35 -1.39 -8.13
N LEU A 91 -9.75 -1.33 -6.95
CA LEU A 91 -9.83 -2.35 -5.92
C LEU A 91 -11.27 -2.63 -5.47
N LYS A 92 -12.14 -1.63 -5.47
CA LYS A 92 -13.56 -1.80 -5.13
C LYS A 92 -14.24 -2.91 -5.94
N LYS A 93 -13.84 -3.13 -7.18
CA LYS A 93 -14.42 -4.13 -8.08
C LYS A 93 -13.81 -5.52 -7.91
N GLU A 94 -12.69 -5.64 -7.22
CA GLU A 94 -11.95 -6.87 -7.10
C GLU A 94 -12.46 -7.75 -5.94
N LYS A 95 -12.40 -9.07 -6.12
CA LYS A 95 -12.94 -10.05 -5.14
C LYS A 95 -12.05 -10.26 -3.93
N ILE A 96 -10.74 -9.95 -4.01
CA ILE A 96 -9.80 -10.07 -2.92
C ILE A 96 -10.19 -9.14 -1.77
N ARG A 97 -10.00 -9.56 -0.53
CA ARG A 97 -10.15 -8.67 0.64
C ARG A 97 -8.97 -7.72 0.70
N LYS A 98 -9.20 -6.45 1.02
CA LYS A 98 -8.15 -5.44 1.02
C LYS A 98 -8.38 -4.33 2.03
N THR A 99 -7.28 -3.83 2.57
CA THR A 99 -7.20 -2.49 3.17
C THR A 99 -6.39 -1.64 2.22
N CYS A 100 -6.99 -0.59 1.65
CA CYS A 100 -6.31 0.39 0.83
C CYS A 100 -5.83 1.52 1.73
N PHE A 101 -4.52 1.65 1.89
CA PHE A 101 -3.91 2.68 2.72
C PHE A 101 -3.63 3.91 1.86
N ALA A 102 -4.25 5.04 2.22
CA ALA A 102 -3.96 6.33 1.62
C ALA A 102 -2.57 6.79 2.05
N GLU A 103 -1.63 6.77 1.13
CA GLU A 103 -0.25 7.16 1.39
C GLU A 103 -0.12 8.67 1.39
N VAL A 104 0.57 9.22 2.39
CA VAL A 104 0.75 10.66 2.60
C VAL A 104 2.18 11.00 2.93
N PHE A 105 2.65 12.12 2.39
CA PHE A 105 4.02 12.64 2.50
C PHE A 105 4.03 14.01 3.16
N GLY A 106 5.14 14.38 3.79
CA GLY A 106 5.34 15.70 4.39
C GLY A 106 6.38 15.66 5.51
N LEU A 107 7.60 16.12 5.21
CA LEU A 107 8.70 16.18 6.19
C LEU A 107 8.58 17.37 7.14
N THR A 108 8.31 18.52 6.58
CA THR A 108 8.32 19.83 7.28
C THR A 108 7.18 20.71 6.76
N GLY A 109 6.91 21.81 7.48
CA GLY A 109 6.01 22.87 7.03
C GLY A 109 4.56 22.67 7.46
N ASP A 110 3.66 23.30 6.71
CA ASP A 110 2.22 23.24 6.94
C ASP A 110 1.64 21.91 6.47
N LEU A 111 0.94 21.23 7.35
CA LEU A 111 0.26 19.96 7.07
C LEU A 111 -1.18 20.14 6.55
N GLY A 112 -1.62 21.37 6.29
CA GLY A 112 -2.99 21.65 5.81
C GLY A 112 -3.33 20.87 4.53
N GLY A 113 -2.39 20.79 3.59
CA GLY A 113 -2.53 19.99 2.39
C GLY A 113 -2.64 18.48 2.66
N ALA A 114 -1.81 17.95 3.55
CA ALA A 114 -1.86 16.55 3.96
C ALA A 114 -3.18 16.21 4.66
N LYS A 115 -3.63 17.07 5.57
CA LYS A 115 -4.91 16.92 6.27
C LYS A 115 -6.08 16.92 5.29
N ALA A 116 -6.17 17.93 4.42
CA ALA A 116 -7.23 18.02 3.43
C ALA A 116 -7.26 16.81 2.47
N TYR A 117 -6.09 16.31 2.09
CA TYR A 117 -5.98 15.09 1.30
C TYR A 117 -6.54 13.87 2.04
N LEU A 118 -6.17 13.66 3.30
CA LEU A 118 -6.66 12.53 4.09
C LEU A 118 -8.17 12.63 4.36
N GLU A 119 -8.68 13.83 4.68
CA GLU A 119 -10.12 14.09 4.82
C GLU A 119 -10.88 13.73 3.54
N LYS A 120 -10.34 14.11 2.38
CA LYS A 120 -10.90 13.71 1.07
C LYS A 120 -10.90 12.19 0.87
N CYS A 121 -9.84 11.51 1.27
CA CYS A 121 -9.77 10.05 1.18
C CYS A 121 -10.83 9.39 2.07
N VAL A 122 -10.99 9.86 3.31
CA VAL A 122 -12.02 9.39 4.24
C VAL A 122 -13.42 9.57 3.66
N ALA A 123 -13.71 10.76 3.15
CA ALA A 123 -15.01 11.08 2.58
C ALA A 123 -15.33 10.28 1.29
N ALA A 124 -14.32 10.02 0.46
CA ALA A 124 -14.49 9.35 -0.83
C ALA A 124 -14.59 7.83 -0.71
N THR A 125 -13.94 7.22 0.28
CA THR A 125 -13.83 5.76 0.37
C THR A 125 -15.06 5.14 1.01
N LYS A 126 -15.91 4.56 0.19
CA LYS A 126 -17.02 3.72 0.68
C LYS A 126 -16.47 2.33 1.02
N THR A 127 -16.35 2.05 2.30
CA THR A 127 -15.93 0.74 2.82
C THR A 127 -17.05 -0.30 2.73
N ASP A 128 -16.67 -1.56 2.60
CA ASP A 128 -17.57 -2.71 2.62
C ASP A 128 -16.88 -3.92 3.30
N ASP A 129 -17.47 -5.10 3.17
CA ASP A 129 -16.93 -6.34 3.76
C ASP A 129 -15.54 -6.72 3.23
N ARG A 130 -15.15 -6.19 2.06
CA ARG A 130 -13.91 -6.55 1.37
C ARG A 130 -12.95 -5.40 1.18
N LEU A 131 -13.43 -4.15 1.23
CA LEU A 131 -12.61 -2.95 1.07
C LEU A 131 -12.68 -2.10 2.33
N ARG A 132 -11.54 -1.86 2.94
CA ARG A 132 -11.36 -0.94 4.06
C ARG A 132 -10.37 0.15 3.69
N LEU A 133 -10.53 1.31 4.30
CA LEU A 133 -9.55 2.39 4.25
C LEU A 133 -8.54 2.22 5.40
N GLY A 134 -7.30 2.60 5.13
CA GLY A 134 -6.26 2.86 6.11
C GLY A 134 -5.49 4.13 5.76
N ILE A 135 -4.57 4.53 6.59
CA ILE A 135 -3.67 5.67 6.38
C ILE A 135 -2.24 5.18 6.46
N SER A 136 -1.37 5.69 5.56
CA SER A 136 0.04 5.38 5.52
C SER A 136 0.87 6.67 5.46
N PRO A 137 1.32 7.26 6.59
CA PRO A 137 2.45 8.15 6.53
C PRO A 137 3.64 7.37 5.96
N HIS A 138 4.18 7.83 4.83
CA HIS A 138 5.04 7.03 3.95
C HIS A 138 6.22 6.39 4.70
N ALA A 139 7.25 7.17 5.02
CA ALA A 139 8.45 6.68 5.71
C ALA A 139 9.12 7.81 6.49
N PRO A 140 9.97 7.53 7.50
CA PRO A 140 10.64 8.57 8.29
C PRO A 140 11.51 9.53 7.48
N TYR A 141 11.99 9.13 6.31
CA TYR A 141 12.74 10.00 5.42
C TYR A 141 11.86 10.93 4.55
N SER A 142 10.55 10.78 4.59
CA SER A 142 9.59 11.55 3.79
C SER A 142 8.35 12.01 4.54
N ALA A 143 8.20 11.58 5.79
CA ALA A 143 7.12 11.93 6.70
C ALA A 143 7.69 12.37 8.05
N GLY A 144 7.49 13.62 8.43
CA GLY A 144 7.97 14.15 9.71
C GLY A 144 7.07 13.77 10.88
N ALA A 145 7.56 13.94 12.12
CA ALA A 145 6.85 13.59 13.35
C ALA A 145 5.43 14.19 13.43
N LYS A 146 5.25 15.43 12.99
CA LYS A 146 3.93 16.08 12.98
C LYS A 146 2.94 15.38 12.06
N LEU A 147 3.40 14.84 10.91
CA LEU A 147 2.57 14.08 9.99
C LEU A 147 2.15 12.74 10.60
N TYR A 148 3.06 12.06 11.30
CA TYR A 148 2.72 10.84 12.04
C TYR A 148 1.65 11.11 13.10
N THR A 149 1.77 12.20 13.87
CA THR A 149 0.75 12.61 14.85
C THR A 149 -0.59 12.85 14.19
N LEU A 150 -0.64 13.66 13.12
CA LEU A 150 -1.85 13.92 12.36
C LEU A 150 -2.50 12.63 11.83
N ALA A 151 -1.70 11.74 11.24
CA ALA A 151 -2.18 10.47 10.72
C ALA A 151 -2.75 9.57 11.82
N ALA A 152 -2.12 9.54 13.00
CA ALA A 152 -2.59 8.77 14.15
C ALA A 152 -3.90 9.32 14.72
N GLU A 153 -4.03 10.63 14.85
CA GLU A 153 -5.25 11.31 15.30
C GLU A 153 -6.41 11.01 14.34
N MET A 154 -6.21 11.24 13.04
CA MET A 154 -7.23 10.96 12.02
C MET A 154 -7.61 9.49 11.95
N ALA A 155 -6.65 8.58 12.10
CA ALA A 155 -6.93 7.15 12.13
C ALA A 155 -7.76 6.77 13.36
N GLY A 156 -7.45 7.33 14.54
CA GLY A 156 -8.22 7.12 15.76
C GLY A 156 -9.66 7.63 15.65
N GLU A 157 -9.84 8.87 15.18
CA GLU A 157 -11.15 9.49 15.00
C GLU A 157 -12.06 8.72 14.02
N ASN A 158 -11.48 8.07 13.01
CA ASN A 158 -12.20 7.36 11.97
C ASN A 158 -12.12 5.83 12.09
N CYS A 159 -11.58 5.29 13.18
CA CYS A 159 -11.38 3.84 13.41
C CYS A 159 -10.62 3.15 12.24
N LEU A 160 -9.61 3.83 11.68
CA LEU A 160 -8.80 3.35 10.56
C LEU A 160 -7.53 2.64 11.06
N ARG A 161 -6.95 1.82 10.18
CA ARG A 161 -5.64 1.21 10.42
C ARG A 161 -4.54 2.12 9.93
N LEU A 162 -3.38 2.04 10.60
CA LEU A 162 -2.15 2.72 10.20
C LEU A 162 -1.11 1.71 9.73
N THR A 163 -0.31 2.13 8.78
CA THR A 163 0.92 1.46 8.36
C THR A 163 1.97 2.50 7.97
N THR A 164 3.22 2.11 7.89
CA THR A 164 4.33 2.95 7.41
C THR A 164 5.46 2.08 6.93
N HIS A 165 6.31 2.59 6.06
CA HIS A 165 7.60 1.97 5.75
C HIS A 165 8.59 2.34 6.87
N LEU A 166 9.34 1.38 7.35
CA LEU A 166 10.32 1.61 8.41
C LEU A 166 11.48 0.64 8.28
N ALA A 167 12.69 1.17 8.35
CA ALA A 167 13.94 0.41 8.26
C ALA A 167 14.05 -0.44 6.98
N GLU A 168 13.61 0.14 5.85
CA GLU A 168 13.63 -0.53 4.54
C GLU A 168 15.05 -0.85 4.07
N ASN A 169 16.01 0.02 4.41
CA ASN A 169 17.38 -0.11 3.95
C ASN A 169 18.38 0.61 4.88
N ARG A 170 19.68 0.39 4.59
CA ARG A 170 20.77 0.99 5.35
C ARG A 170 20.83 2.52 5.20
N GLU A 171 20.52 3.05 4.01
CA GLU A 171 20.57 4.48 3.70
C GLU A 171 19.53 5.27 4.50
N GLU A 172 18.34 4.70 4.68
CA GLU A 172 17.31 5.26 5.57
C GLU A 172 17.82 5.32 7.01
N MET A 173 18.40 4.23 7.50
CA MET A 173 18.92 4.17 8.87
C MET A 173 20.06 5.15 9.11
N GLU A 174 20.92 5.37 8.12
CA GLU A 174 21.97 6.38 8.15
C GLU A 174 21.38 7.78 8.22
N PHE A 175 20.41 8.08 7.33
CA PHE A 175 19.77 9.39 7.30
C PHE A 175 19.06 9.72 8.62
N ILE A 176 18.28 8.77 9.16
CA ILE A 176 17.53 9.01 10.40
C ILE A 176 18.44 9.19 11.60
N ARG A 177 19.56 8.44 11.67
CA ARG A 177 20.48 8.50 12.82
C ARG A 177 21.42 9.68 12.79
N TYR A 178 21.89 10.04 11.60
CA TYR A 178 23.03 10.94 11.45
C TYR A 178 22.72 12.15 10.56
N GLY A 179 21.61 12.17 9.84
CA GLY A 179 21.29 13.22 8.85
C GLY A 179 22.27 13.22 7.67
N THR A 180 22.86 12.08 7.34
CA THR A 180 23.82 11.91 6.26
C THR A 180 23.34 10.86 5.25
N GLY A 181 24.13 10.65 4.21
CA GLY A 181 23.82 9.67 3.16
C GLY A 181 22.95 10.21 2.03
N PRO A 182 22.62 9.34 1.05
CA PRO A 182 21.94 9.74 -0.19
C PRO A 182 20.57 10.44 0.03
N TRP A 183 19.85 10.09 1.06
CA TRP A 183 18.56 10.71 1.38
C TRP A 183 18.64 12.19 1.78
N ARG A 184 19.82 12.67 2.15
CA ARG A 184 20.01 14.10 2.45
C ARG A 184 19.98 14.95 1.19
N GLU A 185 20.38 14.41 0.06
CA GLU A 185 20.53 15.10 -1.22
C GLU A 185 19.31 14.91 -2.13
N TYR A 186 18.48 13.91 -1.82
CA TYR A 186 17.25 13.59 -2.54
C TYR A 186 16.11 14.51 -2.14
#